data_6af6b2fa1896a9a288fe41ffadf2775d
#
_entry.id   6af6b2fa1896a9a288fe41ffadf2775d
#
_cell.length_a   1.000
_cell.length_b   1.000
_cell.length_c   1.000
_cell.angle_alpha   90.00
_cell.angle_beta   90.00
_cell.angle_gamma   90.00
#
_symmetry.space_group_name_H-M   'P 1'
#
loop_
_entity.id
_entity.type
_entity.pdbx_description
1 polymer ?
#
loop_
_entity_poly.entity_id
_entity_poly.type
_entity_poly.pdbx_seq_one_letter_code
_entity_poly.pdbx_strand_id
1 'polypeptide(L)'
;MWPRPLLIFRHRNTVFFFSMASYEHQCSCCAHRSTPSVHQSLDEMDFERGIWSAALDGDLERVQSFLKKGTDPNTKDQAGYTALHYASRAAHQSVCELLLDHGACANSQTRGGATALHRATYCGHMSIVKLLLNHRADPCLTDDDGSTPLHKAAEQGHLEMCVLLLSKYPVLKTIKDKKSRLPVDLGPDNKTFLELLKPPQ
;
A
#
# COMPACT_ATOMS: atom_id res chain seq x y z
N MET A 1 -28.02 8.82 22.03
CA MET A 1 -27.83 9.50 20.75
C MET A 1 -26.89 10.68 21.02
N TRP A 2 -25.58 10.44 20.92
CA TRP A 2 -24.53 11.40 21.23
C TRP A 2 -23.77 11.75 19.95
N PRO A 3 -23.45 13.02 19.65
CA PRO A 3 -22.74 13.39 18.44
C PRO A 3 -21.26 13.03 18.56
N ARG A 4 -20.70 12.47 17.49
CA ARG A 4 -19.30 12.08 17.34
C ARG A 4 -18.42 13.35 17.16
N PRO A 5 -17.21 13.40 17.73
CA PRO A 5 -16.32 14.54 17.57
C PRO A 5 -15.71 14.58 16.17
N LEU A 6 -15.71 15.76 15.58
CA LEU A 6 -15.06 16.12 14.32
C LEU A 6 -13.57 16.42 14.61
N LEU A 7 -12.68 15.72 13.94
CA LEU A 7 -11.26 16.05 13.87
C LEU A 7 -11.04 17.18 12.86
N ILE A 8 -10.62 18.33 13.34
CA ILE A 8 -10.30 19.49 12.50
C ILE A 8 -8.79 19.49 12.25
N PHE A 9 -8.38 19.19 11.03
CA PHE A 9 -7.02 19.45 10.57
C PHE A 9 -6.96 20.85 9.95
N ARG A 10 -6.14 21.71 10.56
CA ARG A 10 -5.90 23.08 10.07
C ARG A 10 -4.62 23.10 9.22
N HIS A 11 -4.75 22.99 7.92
CA HIS A 11 -3.70 23.42 6.99
C HIS A 11 -4.06 24.80 6.47
N ARG A 12 -3.05 25.68 6.32
CA ARG A 12 -3.19 27.10 5.97
C ARG A 12 -4.28 27.33 4.91
N ASN A 13 -5.34 28.01 5.33
CA ASN A 13 -6.42 28.62 4.55
C ASN A 13 -7.47 27.74 3.85
N THR A 14 -7.63 26.46 4.15
CA THR A 14 -8.80 25.72 3.68
C THR A 14 -9.28 24.71 4.71
N VAL A 15 -10.54 24.83 5.14
CA VAL A 15 -11.18 23.86 6.04
C VAL A 15 -11.82 22.78 5.17
N PHE A 16 -11.24 21.59 5.16
CA PHE A 16 -11.87 20.42 4.54
C PHE A 16 -12.59 19.61 5.62
N PHE A 17 -13.92 19.52 5.49
CA PHE A 17 -14.72 18.56 6.24
C PHE A 17 -14.61 17.21 5.53
N PHE A 18 -13.87 16.28 6.09
CA PHE A 18 -13.94 14.89 5.66
C PHE A 18 -14.99 14.15 6.48
N SER A 19 -16.07 13.76 5.83
CA SER A 19 -17.05 12.83 6.39
C SER A 19 -16.44 11.43 6.40
N MET A 20 -16.21 10.88 7.58
CA MET A 20 -15.67 9.52 7.78
C MET A 20 -16.67 8.39 7.50
N ALA A 21 -17.61 8.56 6.56
CA ALA A 21 -18.69 7.59 6.35
C ALA A 21 -18.42 6.52 5.28
N SER A 22 -17.23 6.44 4.67
CA SER A 22 -17.04 5.56 3.51
C SER A 22 -15.77 4.70 3.50
N TYR A 23 -15.04 4.55 4.60
CA TYR A 23 -13.82 3.73 4.64
C TYR A 23 -13.77 2.74 5.80
N GLU A 24 -14.90 2.08 6.10
CA GLU A 24 -14.91 0.88 6.95
C GLU A 24 -14.71 -0.38 6.07
N HIS A 25 -13.58 -0.48 5.37
CA HIS A 25 -13.02 -1.77 5.04
C HIS A 25 -11.83 -2.01 5.98
N GLN A 26 -12.07 -2.87 6.94
CA GLN A 26 -11.14 -3.31 7.97
C GLN A 26 -9.87 -3.91 7.32
N CYS A 27 -8.86 -3.07 7.12
CA CYS A 27 -7.51 -3.54 7.01
C CYS A 27 -7.07 -3.95 8.43
N SER A 28 -6.94 -5.25 8.71
CA SER A 28 -6.50 -5.78 10.00
C SER A 28 -5.08 -5.33 10.40
N CYS A 29 -4.37 -4.62 9.52
CA CYS A 29 -3.05 -4.04 9.78
C CYS A 29 -3.10 -2.63 10.40
N CYS A 30 -4.31 -2.03 10.57
CA CYS A 30 -4.48 -0.69 11.15
C CYS A 30 -5.21 -0.68 12.49
N ALA A 31 -5.44 -1.86 13.11
CA ALA A 31 -6.10 -1.95 14.40
C ALA A 31 -5.14 -1.63 15.56
N HIS A 32 -4.60 -0.41 15.60
CA HIS A 32 -4.24 0.20 16.87
C HIS A 32 -5.36 1.17 17.24
N ARG A 33 -6.23 0.72 18.17
CA ARG A 33 -7.13 1.61 18.90
C ARG A 33 -6.26 2.54 19.73
N SER A 34 -5.96 3.71 19.20
CA SER A 34 -5.48 4.82 20.02
C SER A 34 -6.68 5.46 20.69
N THR A 35 -6.75 5.38 22.02
CA THR A 35 -7.54 6.30 22.83
C THR A 35 -7.14 7.72 22.46
N PRO A 36 -8.04 8.71 22.39
CA PRO A 36 -7.68 10.09 22.11
C PRO A 36 -6.93 10.65 23.33
N SER A 37 -5.62 10.47 23.31
CA SER A 37 -4.72 11.16 24.22
C SER A 37 -4.34 12.48 23.55
N VAL A 38 -4.45 13.58 24.29
CA VAL A 38 -4.07 14.93 23.85
C VAL A 38 -2.54 15.05 23.65
N HIS A 39 -1.79 14.01 23.99
CA HIS A 39 -0.35 13.92 23.80
C HIS A 39 -0.05 13.09 22.56
N GLN A 40 0.42 13.76 21.49
CA GLN A 40 1.05 13.07 20.36
C GLN A 40 2.28 12.32 20.88
N SER A 41 2.41 11.04 20.51
CA SER A 41 3.62 10.29 20.80
C SER A 41 4.80 10.87 20.02
N LEU A 42 6.03 10.69 20.51
CA LEU A 42 7.25 11.08 19.78
C LEU A 42 7.27 10.47 18.39
N ASP A 43 6.76 9.26 18.26
CA ASP A 43 6.70 8.49 17.01
C ASP A 43 5.73 9.10 16.00
N GLU A 44 4.56 9.58 16.45
CA GLU A 44 3.61 10.33 15.61
C GLU A 44 4.21 11.64 15.14
N MET A 45 4.95 12.34 16.02
CA MET A 45 5.65 13.57 15.66
C MET A 45 6.77 13.33 14.66
N ASP A 46 7.53 12.24 14.79
CA ASP A 46 8.59 11.88 13.85
C ASP A 46 8.00 11.46 12.49
N PHE A 47 6.87 10.74 12.49
CA PHE A 47 6.14 10.43 11.27
C PHE A 47 5.66 11.70 10.57
N GLU A 48 4.99 12.62 11.27
CA GLU A 48 4.48 13.86 10.67
C GLU A 48 5.58 14.79 10.14
N ARG A 49 6.77 14.74 10.73
CA ARG A 49 7.94 15.51 10.29
C ARG A 49 8.77 14.83 9.23
N GLY A 50 8.55 13.53 9.03
CA GLY A 50 9.37 12.68 8.16
C GLY A 50 8.96 12.68 6.69
N ILE A 51 9.76 11.99 5.89
CA ILE A 51 9.51 11.76 4.47
C ILE A 51 8.25 10.92 4.25
N TRP A 52 7.84 10.12 5.24
CA TRP A 52 6.69 9.22 5.15
C TRP A 52 5.36 9.98 5.04
N SER A 53 5.15 11.00 5.89
CA SER A 53 3.94 11.83 5.80
C SER A 53 3.89 12.62 4.50
N ALA A 54 5.00 13.18 4.07
CA ALA A 54 5.07 13.87 2.80
C ALA A 54 4.71 12.94 1.62
N ALA A 55 5.15 11.67 1.68
CA ALA A 55 4.83 10.66 0.68
C ALA A 55 3.36 10.21 0.76
N LEU A 56 2.77 10.13 1.95
CA LEU A 56 1.37 9.81 2.17
C LEU A 56 0.45 10.93 1.64
N ASP A 57 0.83 12.20 1.87
CA ASP A 57 0.09 13.39 1.45
C ASP A 57 0.25 13.70 -0.05
N GLY A 58 1.22 13.05 -0.72
CA GLY A 58 1.54 13.32 -2.12
C GLY A 58 2.29 14.63 -2.34
N ASP A 59 2.89 15.20 -1.29
CA ASP A 59 3.64 16.45 -1.33
C ASP A 59 5.01 16.23 -1.99
N LEU A 60 5.02 16.34 -3.32
CA LEU A 60 6.21 16.11 -4.15
C LEU A 60 7.38 17.04 -3.78
N GLU A 61 7.07 18.32 -3.50
CA GLU A 61 8.10 19.33 -3.18
C GLU A 61 8.78 19.00 -1.84
N ARG A 62 7.97 18.61 -0.85
CA ARG A 62 8.46 18.22 0.46
C ARG A 62 9.30 16.94 0.37
N VAL A 63 8.85 15.91 -0.36
CA VAL A 63 9.64 14.69 -0.60
C VAL A 63 10.97 15.03 -1.28
N GLN A 64 10.95 15.85 -2.34
CA GLN A 64 12.16 16.29 -3.03
C GLN A 64 13.11 17.07 -2.10
N SER A 65 12.57 17.89 -1.20
CA SER A 65 13.38 18.61 -0.21
C SER A 65 14.10 17.65 0.74
N PHE A 66 13.44 16.58 1.20
CA PHE A 66 14.06 15.54 2.03
C PHE A 66 15.18 14.82 1.29
N LEU A 67 14.94 14.40 0.05
CA LEU A 67 15.93 13.70 -0.76
C LEU A 67 17.14 14.59 -1.06
N LYS A 68 16.93 15.87 -1.37
CA LYS A 68 18.05 16.86 -1.55
C LYS A 68 18.88 17.09 -0.29
N LYS A 69 18.29 16.95 0.89
CA LYS A 69 18.99 17.01 2.19
C LYS A 69 19.74 15.73 2.55
N GLY A 70 19.70 14.71 1.66
CA GLY A 70 20.40 13.44 1.87
C GLY A 70 19.60 12.42 2.69
N THR A 71 18.29 12.59 2.86
CA THR A 71 17.45 11.57 3.50
C THR A 71 17.43 10.32 2.62
N ASP A 72 17.78 9.16 3.20
CA ASP A 72 17.69 7.88 2.50
C ASP A 72 16.22 7.53 2.19
N PRO A 73 15.83 7.35 0.90
CA PRO A 73 14.47 6.99 0.52
C PRO A 73 14.02 5.63 1.07
N ASN A 74 14.98 4.79 1.53
CA ASN A 74 14.73 3.48 2.11
C ASN A 74 14.54 3.50 3.64
N THR A 75 14.60 4.67 4.26
CA THR A 75 14.35 4.83 5.69
C THR A 75 12.98 4.25 6.04
N LYS A 76 12.96 3.39 7.06
CA LYS A 76 11.76 2.70 7.54
C LYS A 76 11.23 3.38 8.80
N ASP A 77 9.92 3.44 8.91
CA ASP A 77 9.25 3.78 10.15
C ASP A 77 9.28 2.59 11.14
N GLN A 78 8.66 2.75 12.30
CA GLN A 78 8.59 1.70 13.32
C GLN A 78 7.89 0.43 12.87
N ALA A 79 6.96 0.49 11.92
CA ALA A 79 6.26 -0.65 11.35
C ALA A 79 7.00 -1.25 10.13
N GLY A 80 8.16 -0.66 9.76
CA GLY A 80 8.98 -1.08 8.64
C GLY A 80 8.51 -0.53 7.29
N TYR A 81 7.59 0.43 7.25
CA TYR A 81 7.16 1.08 6.01
C TYR A 81 8.19 2.09 5.55
N THR A 82 8.44 2.14 4.25
CA THR A 82 9.18 3.22 3.59
C THR A 82 8.23 4.24 2.99
N ALA A 83 8.73 5.40 2.58
CA ALA A 83 7.96 6.42 1.86
C ALA A 83 7.27 5.85 0.61
N LEU A 84 7.91 4.90 -0.09
CA LEU A 84 7.35 4.24 -1.27
C LEU A 84 6.10 3.41 -0.94
N HIS A 85 6.01 2.77 0.22
CA HIS A 85 4.81 2.05 0.64
C HIS A 85 3.62 3.00 0.82
N TYR A 86 3.84 4.15 1.45
CA TYR A 86 2.81 5.16 1.69
C TYR A 86 2.33 5.80 0.38
N ALA A 87 3.25 6.25 -0.47
CA ALA A 87 2.93 6.80 -1.79
C ALA A 87 2.18 5.79 -2.68
N SER A 88 2.60 4.51 -2.65
CA SER A 88 1.96 3.45 -3.43
C SER A 88 0.54 3.13 -2.96
N ARG A 89 0.29 3.18 -1.65
CA ARG A 89 -1.04 3.01 -1.06
C ARG A 89 -1.96 4.17 -1.40
N ALA A 90 -1.43 5.41 -1.42
CA ALA A 90 -2.18 6.64 -1.64
C ALA A 90 -2.31 7.04 -3.12
N ALA A 91 -1.80 6.22 -4.05
CA ALA A 91 -1.83 6.46 -5.51
C ALA A 91 -1.03 7.68 -5.99
N HIS A 92 -0.04 8.13 -5.25
CA HIS A 92 0.78 9.29 -5.62
C HIS A 92 1.90 8.88 -6.59
N GLN A 93 1.54 8.75 -7.89
CA GLN A 93 2.45 8.26 -8.93
C GLN A 93 3.72 9.10 -9.03
N SER A 94 3.63 10.42 -9.09
CA SER A 94 4.82 11.30 -9.21
C SER A 94 5.77 11.17 -8.03
N VAL A 95 5.24 10.94 -6.82
CA VAL A 95 6.07 10.69 -5.64
C VAL A 95 6.74 9.32 -5.73
N CYS A 96 6.03 8.29 -6.20
CA CYS A 96 6.62 6.97 -6.43
C CYS A 96 7.75 7.03 -7.45
N GLU A 97 7.55 7.72 -8.58
CA GLU A 97 8.57 7.94 -9.61
C GLU A 97 9.80 8.62 -9.00
N LEU A 98 9.60 9.75 -8.31
CA LEU A 98 10.68 10.50 -7.67
C LEU A 98 11.49 9.63 -6.68
N LEU A 99 10.80 8.85 -5.84
CA LEU A 99 11.45 7.98 -4.87
C LEU A 99 12.27 6.87 -5.55
N LEU A 100 11.71 6.23 -6.57
CA LEU A 100 12.37 5.17 -7.33
C LEU A 100 13.58 5.69 -8.08
N ASP A 101 13.51 6.87 -8.68
CA ASP A 101 14.64 7.54 -9.37
C ASP A 101 15.76 7.89 -8.41
N HIS A 102 15.46 8.12 -7.12
CA HIS A 102 16.44 8.37 -6.07
C HIS A 102 16.89 7.11 -5.33
N GLY A 103 16.59 5.92 -5.87
CA GLY A 103 17.12 4.65 -5.36
C GLY A 103 16.25 4.00 -4.28
N ALA A 104 14.95 4.34 -4.20
CA ALA A 104 14.04 3.58 -3.34
C ALA A 104 13.94 2.12 -3.82
N CYS A 105 14.11 1.18 -2.90
CA CYS A 105 14.02 -0.24 -3.19
C CYS A 105 12.54 -0.67 -3.32
N ALA A 106 12.13 -1.04 -4.55
CA ALA A 106 10.76 -1.49 -4.83
C ALA A 106 10.38 -2.77 -4.06
N ASN A 107 11.38 -3.55 -3.64
CA ASN A 107 11.23 -4.83 -2.93
C ASN A 107 11.40 -4.72 -1.41
N SER A 108 11.51 -3.51 -0.87
CA SER A 108 11.50 -3.32 0.58
C SER A 108 10.26 -3.91 1.19
N GLN A 109 10.45 -4.69 2.28
CA GLN A 109 9.35 -5.31 3.02
C GLN A 109 9.14 -4.60 4.35
N THR A 110 7.87 -4.44 4.74
CA THR A 110 7.47 -4.02 6.08
C THR A 110 7.80 -5.11 7.10
N ARG A 111 7.57 -4.87 8.41
CA ARG A 111 7.67 -5.94 9.43
C ARG A 111 6.72 -7.11 9.16
N GLY A 112 5.59 -6.85 8.51
CA GLY A 112 4.62 -7.86 8.08
C GLY A 112 4.90 -8.44 6.68
N GLY A 113 6.12 -8.31 6.14
CA GLY A 113 6.53 -8.88 4.85
C GLY A 113 5.93 -8.19 3.62
N ALA A 114 5.02 -7.23 3.78
CA ALA A 114 4.36 -6.60 2.65
C ALA A 114 5.29 -5.61 1.92
N THR A 115 5.28 -5.61 0.58
CA THR A 115 5.98 -4.67 -0.27
C THR A 115 5.06 -3.54 -0.74
N ALA A 116 5.64 -2.48 -1.35
CA ALA A 116 4.88 -1.42 -2.01
C ALA A 116 3.92 -1.98 -3.07
N LEU A 117 4.33 -3.06 -3.78
CA LEU A 117 3.50 -3.75 -4.77
C LEU A 117 2.26 -4.40 -4.12
N HIS A 118 2.38 -5.02 -2.94
CA HIS A 118 1.22 -5.53 -2.19
C HIS A 118 0.21 -4.41 -1.87
N ARG A 119 0.70 -3.24 -1.47
CA ARG A 119 -0.17 -2.09 -1.14
C ARG A 119 -0.88 -1.54 -2.38
N ALA A 120 -0.15 -1.35 -3.47
CA ALA A 120 -0.71 -0.87 -4.73
C ALA A 120 -1.74 -1.84 -5.32
N THR A 121 -1.48 -3.17 -5.28
CA THR A 121 -2.42 -4.18 -5.77
C THR A 121 -3.66 -4.31 -4.90
N TYR A 122 -3.52 -4.24 -3.57
CA TYR A 122 -4.66 -4.25 -2.65
C TYR A 122 -5.59 -3.05 -2.89
N CYS A 123 -5.02 -1.85 -3.13
CA CYS A 123 -5.80 -0.64 -3.39
C CYS A 123 -6.26 -0.50 -4.85
N GLY A 124 -5.84 -1.36 -5.77
CA GLY A 124 -6.26 -1.33 -7.18
C GLY A 124 -5.54 -0.27 -8.04
N HIS A 125 -4.39 0.25 -7.60
CA HIS A 125 -3.68 1.34 -8.29
C HIS A 125 -2.85 0.82 -9.47
N MET A 126 -3.49 0.62 -10.61
CA MET A 126 -2.92 0.04 -11.83
C MET A 126 -1.67 0.76 -12.34
N SER A 127 -1.67 2.11 -12.34
CA SER A 127 -0.52 2.92 -12.77
C SER A 127 0.71 2.68 -11.90
N ILE A 128 0.51 2.62 -10.57
CA ILE A 128 1.58 2.35 -9.60
C ILE A 128 2.12 0.94 -9.75
N VAL A 129 1.25 -0.05 -9.96
CA VAL A 129 1.68 -1.44 -10.17
C VAL A 129 2.55 -1.55 -11.42
N LYS A 130 2.14 -0.93 -12.54
CA LYS A 130 2.95 -0.89 -13.76
C LYS A 130 4.31 -0.21 -13.52
N LEU A 131 4.31 0.90 -12.81
CA LEU A 131 5.53 1.64 -12.44
C LEU A 131 6.48 0.76 -11.61
N LEU A 132 5.98 0.14 -10.53
CA LEU A 132 6.79 -0.73 -9.67
C LEU A 132 7.36 -1.93 -10.42
N LEU A 133 6.56 -2.59 -11.27
CA LEU A 133 7.03 -3.70 -12.10
C LEU A 133 8.11 -3.27 -13.11
N ASN A 134 8.03 -2.05 -13.66
CA ASN A 134 9.08 -1.49 -14.52
C ASN A 134 10.37 -1.22 -13.74
N HIS A 135 10.28 -0.91 -12.43
CA HIS A 135 11.41 -0.75 -11.52
C HIS A 135 11.79 -2.05 -10.79
N ARG A 136 11.52 -3.21 -11.42
CA ARG A 136 11.91 -4.56 -10.97
C ARG A 136 11.33 -4.97 -9.61
N ALA A 137 10.12 -4.51 -9.28
CA ALA A 137 9.37 -5.08 -8.17
C ALA A 137 9.10 -6.57 -8.46
N ASP A 138 9.41 -7.42 -7.48
CA ASP A 138 9.19 -8.86 -7.57
C ASP A 138 7.77 -9.22 -7.08
N PRO A 139 6.88 -9.68 -7.96
CA PRO A 139 5.52 -10.05 -7.59
C PRO A 139 5.41 -11.43 -6.90
N CYS A 140 6.52 -12.18 -6.81
CA CYS A 140 6.56 -13.48 -6.11
C CYS A 140 6.86 -13.34 -4.62
N LEU A 141 7.26 -12.15 -4.15
CA LEU A 141 7.44 -11.92 -2.72
C LEU A 141 6.12 -12.08 -1.99
N THR A 142 6.20 -12.67 -0.79
CA THR A 142 5.05 -12.92 0.06
C THR A 142 5.11 -12.10 1.34
N ASP A 143 3.94 -11.72 1.84
CA ASP A 143 3.80 -11.15 3.18
C ASP A 143 3.85 -12.24 4.27
N ASP A 144 3.67 -11.84 5.53
CA ASP A 144 3.67 -12.77 6.67
C ASP A 144 2.53 -13.80 6.63
N ASP A 145 1.47 -13.55 5.88
CA ASP A 145 0.40 -14.53 5.62
C ASP A 145 0.76 -15.50 4.49
N GLY A 146 1.91 -15.33 3.83
CA GLY A 146 2.29 -16.04 2.62
C GLY A 146 1.57 -15.56 1.38
N SER A 147 0.85 -14.44 1.47
CA SER A 147 0.09 -13.89 0.36
C SER A 147 0.98 -13.10 -0.59
N THR A 148 0.85 -13.36 -1.88
CA THR A 148 1.49 -12.58 -2.95
C THR A 148 0.62 -11.35 -3.30
N PRO A 149 1.14 -10.37 -4.05
CA PRO A 149 0.33 -9.30 -4.62
C PRO A 149 -0.89 -9.79 -5.40
N LEU A 150 -0.80 -10.95 -6.08
CA LEU A 150 -1.95 -11.55 -6.77
C LEU A 150 -3.05 -12.00 -5.79
N HIS A 151 -2.71 -12.55 -4.63
CA HIS A 151 -3.70 -12.88 -3.59
C HIS A 151 -4.44 -11.61 -3.13
N LYS A 152 -3.72 -10.50 -2.92
CA LYS A 152 -4.33 -9.22 -2.53
C LYS A 152 -5.23 -8.64 -3.62
N ALA A 153 -4.82 -8.73 -4.89
CA ALA A 153 -5.66 -8.30 -6.02
C ALA A 153 -6.93 -9.17 -6.14
N ALA A 154 -6.81 -10.49 -5.95
CA ALA A 154 -7.93 -11.42 -5.98
C ALA A 154 -8.90 -11.16 -4.83
N GLU A 155 -8.42 -11.01 -3.60
CA GLU A 155 -9.21 -10.70 -2.41
C GLU A 155 -10.08 -9.44 -2.58
N GLN A 156 -9.55 -8.43 -3.27
CA GLN A 156 -10.28 -7.18 -3.54
C GLN A 156 -11.09 -7.20 -4.84
N GLY A 157 -11.04 -8.30 -5.60
CA GLY A 157 -11.79 -8.44 -6.84
C GLY A 157 -11.26 -7.59 -8.01
N HIS A 158 -9.99 -7.19 -7.99
CA HIS A 158 -9.38 -6.36 -9.03
C HIS A 158 -9.00 -7.21 -10.27
N LEU A 159 -10.00 -7.54 -11.12
CA LEU A 159 -9.84 -8.43 -12.27
C LEU A 159 -8.73 -7.97 -13.22
N GLU A 160 -8.74 -6.69 -13.62
CA GLU A 160 -7.74 -6.14 -14.56
C GLU A 160 -6.32 -6.23 -13.99
N MET A 161 -6.18 -6.06 -12.67
CA MET A 161 -4.92 -6.21 -11.96
C MET A 161 -4.42 -7.66 -12.02
N CYS A 162 -5.32 -8.62 -11.80
CA CYS A 162 -5.01 -10.04 -11.93
C CYS A 162 -4.58 -10.38 -13.35
N VAL A 163 -5.27 -9.86 -14.38
CA VAL A 163 -4.88 -10.04 -15.79
C VAL A 163 -3.48 -9.49 -16.03
N LEU A 164 -3.18 -8.27 -15.56
CA LEU A 164 -1.86 -7.65 -15.73
C LEU A 164 -0.75 -8.51 -15.10
N LEU A 165 -0.93 -8.93 -13.84
CA LEU A 165 0.06 -9.72 -13.13
C LEU A 165 0.28 -11.08 -13.81
N LEU A 166 -0.78 -11.75 -14.20
CA LEU A 166 -0.72 -13.08 -14.80
C LEU A 166 -0.19 -13.08 -16.23
N SER A 167 -0.38 -12.00 -16.98
CA SER A 167 0.19 -11.87 -18.34
C SER A 167 1.73 -11.92 -18.33
N LYS A 168 2.35 -11.43 -17.25
CA LYS A 168 3.81 -11.41 -17.09
C LYS A 168 4.32 -12.54 -16.20
N TYR A 169 3.54 -12.95 -15.19
CA TYR A 169 3.97 -13.89 -14.15
C TYR A 169 2.91 -14.98 -13.90
N PRO A 170 2.72 -15.92 -14.85
CA PRO A 170 1.68 -16.95 -14.74
C PRO A 170 1.88 -17.91 -13.55
N VAL A 171 3.10 -18.03 -13.05
CA VAL A 171 3.44 -18.86 -11.89
C VAL A 171 2.69 -18.42 -10.62
N LEU A 172 2.28 -17.17 -10.52
CA LEU A 172 1.56 -16.65 -9.36
C LEU A 172 0.26 -17.39 -9.06
N LYS A 173 -0.37 -18.03 -10.04
CA LYS A 173 -1.59 -18.85 -9.86
C LYS A 173 -1.38 -20.06 -8.95
N THR A 174 -0.15 -20.55 -8.85
CA THR A 174 0.17 -21.81 -8.15
C THR A 174 0.73 -21.59 -6.74
N ILE A 175 1.03 -20.35 -6.39
CA ILE A 175 1.55 -20.02 -5.07
C ILE A 175 0.42 -20.09 -4.05
N LYS A 176 0.65 -20.82 -2.97
CA LYS A 176 -0.30 -20.94 -1.84
C LYS A 176 0.13 -20.04 -0.68
N ASP A 177 -0.85 -19.45 -0.03
CA ASP A 177 -0.63 -18.75 1.23
C ASP A 177 -0.40 -19.74 2.41
N LYS A 178 -0.12 -19.24 3.62
CA LYS A 178 0.08 -20.08 4.81
C LYS A 178 -1.17 -20.88 5.22
N LYS A 179 -2.35 -20.53 4.75
CA LYS A 179 -3.59 -21.27 4.93
C LYS A 179 -3.85 -22.25 3.78
N SER A 180 -2.85 -22.49 2.93
CA SER A 180 -2.92 -23.37 1.74
C SER A 180 -3.94 -22.92 0.70
N ARG A 181 -4.35 -21.65 0.69
CA ARG A 181 -5.28 -21.08 -0.28
C ARG A 181 -4.51 -20.58 -1.51
N LEU A 182 -5.09 -20.78 -2.67
CA LEU A 182 -4.65 -20.19 -3.92
C LEU A 182 -5.29 -18.80 -4.12
N PRO A 183 -4.76 -17.93 -5.00
CA PRO A 183 -5.40 -16.65 -5.31
C PRO A 183 -6.86 -16.82 -5.78
N VAL A 184 -7.20 -17.92 -6.47
CA VAL A 184 -8.57 -18.21 -6.91
C VAL A 184 -9.55 -18.39 -5.75
N ASP A 185 -9.08 -18.90 -4.60
CA ASP A 185 -9.92 -19.16 -3.43
C ASP A 185 -10.30 -17.88 -2.67
N LEU A 186 -9.64 -16.76 -2.97
CA LEU A 186 -9.85 -15.47 -2.33
C LEU A 186 -10.69 -14.51 -3.17
N GLY A 187 -10.80 -14.78 -4.46
CA GLY A 187 -11.53 -13.92 -5.39
C GLY A 187 -13.05 -14.05 -5.27
N PRO A 188 -13.79 -13.11 -5.87
CA PRO A 188 -15.23 -13.18 -5.94
C PRO A 188 -15.67 -14.43 -6.72
N ASP A 189 -16.81 -15.01 -6.31
CA ASP A 189 -17.42 -16.17 -6.97
C ASP A 189 -18.11 -15.73 -8.27
N ASN A 190 -17.31 -15.44 -9.28
CA ASN A 190 -17.79 -15.21 -10.63
C ASN A 190 -16.98 -16.01 -11.65
N LYS A 191 -17.65 -16.45 -12.72
CA LYS A 191 -17.08 -17.34 -13.74
C LYS A 191 -15.80 -16.77 -14.37
N THR A 192 -15.77 -15.50 -14.69
CA THR A 192 -14.64 -14.84 -15.32
C THR A 192 -13.40 -14.87 -14.43
N PHE A 193 -13.60 -14.60 -13.14
CA PHE A 193 -12.53 -14.59 -12.15
C PHE A 193 -11.97 -15.98 -11.91
N LEU A 194 -12.86 -16.98 -11.77
CA LEU A 194 -12.48 -18.38 -11.58
C LEU A 194 -11.71 -18.92 -12.79
N GLU A 195 -12.18 -18.64 -14.02
CA GLU A 195 -11.48 -19.06 -15.25
C GLU A 195 -10.09 -18.42 -15.36
N LEU A 196 -9.97 -17.12 -15.03
CA LEU A 196 -8.70 -16.41 -15.09
C LEU A 196 -7.67 -16.98 -14.11
N LEU A 197 -8.06 -17.23 -12.88
CA LEU A 197 -7.16 -17.62 -11.78
C LEU A 197 -6.96 -19.14 -11.66
N LYS A 198 -7.73 -19.96 -12.39
CA LYS A 198 -7.60 -21.42 -12.35
C LYS A 198 -6.15 -21.83 -12.67
N PRO A 199 -5.48 -22.62 -11.81
CA PRO A 199 -4.15 -23.11 -12.09
C PRO A 199 -4.16 -24.02 -13.32
N PRO A 200 -3.04 -24.14 -14.05
CA PRO A 200 -2.90 -25.11 -15.14
C PRO A 200 -3.07 -26.53 -14.57
N GLN A 201 -3.78 -27.37 -15.30
CA GLN A 201 -3.95 -28.80 -14.98
C GLN A 201 -2.68 -29.56 -15.30
#